data_15df5b9cc3d18c3b968f53160624e15c
#
_entry.id   15df5b9cc3d18c3b968f53160624e15c
#
_cell.length_a   1.000
_cell.length_b   1.000
_cell.length_c   1.000
_cell.angle_alpha   90.00
_cell.angle_beta   90.00
_cell.angle_gamma   90.00
#
_symmetry.space_group_name_H-M   'P 1'
#
loop_
_entity.id
_entity.type
_entity.pdbx_description
1 polymer ?
#
loop_
_entity_poly.entity_id
_entity_poly.type
_entity_poly.pdbx_seq_one_letter_code
_entity_poly.pdbx_strand_id
1 'polypeptide(L)'
;VAKGKPTGAGYPQRLRIIGGDWRGRQLQVIESEGLRPTPDRVRETLFNWLQTRIAGAHCLDLFAGTGALCLESLSRGAERVVMVEMVHAVAQKLRQNIEKLGASAAALIETDAEHYLQGPVEPFDIIFVDPPFRRSDLIDTCLEVIHQRGWIKPGGWVYIEAPSERGQPALPDGWHLERSKIAGQVGYHLASAPD
;
A
#
# COMPACT_ATOMS: atom_id res chain seq x y z
N VAL A 1 -35.96 -21.64 -19.69
CA VAL A 1 -35.40 -20.48 -18.95
C VAL A 1 -34.05 -20.92 -18.39
N ALA A 2 -32.97 -20.57 -19.07
CA ALA A 2 -31.59 -20.91 -18.63
C ALA A 2 -31.16 -19.92 -17.56
N LYS A 3 -30.87 -20.42 -16.36
CA LYS A 3 -30.23 -19.64 -15.30
C LYS A 3 -28.76 -19.39 -15.68
N GLY A 4 -28.41 -18.16 -16.03
CA GLY A 4 -27.05 -17.72 -16.22
C GLY A 4 -26.22 -17.92 -14.94
N LYS A 5 -25.10 -18.63 -15.05
CA LYS A 5 -24.09 -18.71 -14.00
C LYS A 5 -23.47 -17.34 -13.80
N PRO A 6 -23.24 -16.88 -12.55
CA PRO A 6 -22.45 -15.68 -12.33
C PRO A 6 -20.99 -15.98 -12.70
N THR A 7 -20.50 -15.35 -13.76
CA THR A 7 -19.09 -15.30 -14.14
C THR A 7 -18.44 -14.14 -13.38
N GLY A 8 -17.88 -14.44 -12.22
CA GLY A 8 -17.01 -13.53 -11.49
C GLY A 8 -16.27 -14.36 -10.45
N ALA A 9 -14.98 -14.63 -10.66
CA ALA A 9 -14.11 -15.06 -9.58
C ALA A 9 -14.03 -13.88 -8.59
N GLY A 10 -14.95 -13.88 -7.61
CA GLY A 10 -14.99 -12.88 -6.55
C GLY A 10 -13.65 -12.88 -5.81
N TYR A 11 -13.07 -11.71 -5.61
CA TYR A 11 -11.89 -11.56 -4.75
C TYR A 11 -12.23 -12.07 -3.35
N PRO A 12 -11.24 -12.61 -2.61
CA PRO A 12 -11.49 -13.11 -1.27
C PRO A 12 -12.05 -11.96 -0.42
N GLN A 13 -13.26 -12.15 0.13
CA GLN A 13 -13.92 -11.19 1.04
C GLN A 13 -13.16 -11.04 2.37
N ARG A 14 -11.97 -11.63 2.47
CA ARG A 14 -11.15 -11.64 3.68
C ARG A 14 -9.69 -11.40 3.34
N LEU A 15 -9.09 -10.47 4.05
CA LEU A 15 -7.66 -10.23 4.09
C LEU A 15 -7.06 -11.03 5.26
N ARG A 16 -6.02 -11.81 5.01
CA ARG A 16 -5.25 -12.48 6.06
C ARG A 16 -3.97 -11.69 6.33
N ILE A 17 -3.66 -11.42 7.60
CA ILE A 17 -2.36 -10.91 8.03
C ILE A 17 -1.37 -12.07 8.05
N ILE A 18 -0.20 -11.89 7.42
CA ILE A 18 0.76 -12.95 7.11
C ILE A 18 1.80 -13.13 8.21
N GLY A 19 2.26 -12.01 8.79
CA GLY A 19 3.34 -12.01 9.78
C GLY A 19 3.09 -11.11 10.97
N GLY A 20 4.02 -11.11 11.93
CA GLY A 20 4.00 -10.25 13.10
C GLY A 20 2.95 -10.66 14.15
N ASP A 21 2.60 -9.71 15.03
CA ASP A 21 1.75 -9.93 16.20
C ASP A 21 0.32 -10.35 15.87
N TRP A 22 -0.17 -9.96 14.70
CA TRP A 22 -1.52 -10.30 14.25
C TRP A 22 -1.55 -11.43 13.22
N ARG A 23 -0.45 -12.18 13.08
CA ARG A 23 -0.35 -13.30 12.12
C ARG A 23 -1.54 -14.23 12.18
N GLY A 24 -2.11 -14.54 11.01
CA GLY A 24 -3.24 -15.44 10.86
C GLY A 24 -4.61 -14.78 11.10
N ARG A 25 -4.68 -13.56 11.65
CA ARG A 25 -5.95 -12.84 11.78
C ARG A 25 -6.56 -12.58 10.41
N GLN A 26 -7.87 -12.75 10.33
CA GLN A 26 -8.67 -12.50 9.12
C GLN A 26 -9.54 -11.26 9.32
N LEU A 27 -9.43 -10.35 8.36
CA LEU A 27 -10.18 -9.11 8.31
C LEU A 27 -11.16 -9.17 7.15
N GLN A 28 -12.35 -8.61 7.35
CA GLN A 28 -13.33 -8.50 6.29
C GLN A 28 -12.96 -7.33 5.38
N VAL A 29 -13.05 -7.56 4.08
CA VAL A 29 -12.89 -6.50 3.08
C VAL A 29 -14.14 -6.42 2.22
N ILE A 30 -14.40 -5.27 1.64
CA ILE A 30 -15.50 -5.10 0.69
C ILE A 30 -14.96 -5.14 -0.73
N GLU A 31 -15.78 -5.63 -1.64
CA GLU A 31 -15.51 -5.49 -3.06
C GLU A 31 -15.81 -4.04 -3.46
N SER A 32 -14.84 -3.40 -4.09
CA SER A 32 -15.00 -2.10 -4.71
C SER A 32 -14.37 -2.12 -6.10
N GLU A 33 -14.95 -1.38 -7.02
CA GLU A 33 -14.43 -1.32 -8.39
C GLU A 33 -13.01 -0.75 -8.38
N GLY A 34 -12.08 -1.50 -8.97
CA GLY A 34 -10.65 -1.13 -8.99
C GLY A 34 -9.86 -1.58 -7.75
N LEU A 35 -10.52 -2.05 -6.70
CA LEU A 35 -9.84 -2.59 -5.52
C LEU A 35 -9.39 -4.03 -5.80
N ARG A 36 -8.08 -4.22 -5.93
CA ARG A 36 -7.46 -5.53 -6.10
C ARG A 36 -6.52 -5.77 -4.93
N PRO A 37 -6.82 -6.74 -4.05
CA PRO A 37 -5.91 -7.05 -2.95
C PRO A 37 -4.56 -7.51 -3.49
N THR A 38 -3.47 -6.94 -3.01
CA THR A 38 -2.11 -7.41 -3.29
C THR A 38 -2.00 -8.87 -2.85
N PRO A 39 -1.62 -9.82 -3.75
CA PRO A 39 -1.56 -11.23 -3.42
C PRO A 39 -0.65 -11.52 -2.22
N ASP A 40 -1.00 -12.52 -1.40
CA ASP A 40 -0.21 -12.91 -0.23
C ASP A 40 1.27 -13.11 -0.56
N ARG A 41 1.58 -13.76 -1.70
CA ARG A 41 2.95 -14.00 -2.17
C ARG A 41 3.73 -12.71 -2.45
N VAL A 42 3.07 -11.69 -2.99
CA VAL A 42 3.69 -10.38 -3.25
C VAL A 42 3.97 -9.69 -1.92
N ARG A 43 2.99 -9.70 -1.00
CA ARG A 43 3.17 -9.14 0.35
C ARG A 43 4.28 -9.86 1.14
N GLU A 44 4.34 -11.18 1.09
CA GLU A 44 5.45 -11.94 1.70
C GLU A 44 6.80 -11.51 1.15
N THR A 45 6.91 -11.36 -0.17
CA THR A 45 8.16 -10.91 -0.80
C THR A 45 8.52 -9.48 -0.37
N LEU A 46 7.55 -8.55 -0.40
CA LEU A 46 7.76 -7.17 0.04
C LEU A 46 8.26 -7.11 1.47
N PHE A 47 7.56 -7.75 2.40
CA PHE A 47 7.93 -7.69 3.82
C PHE A 47 9.21 -8.45 4.16
N ASN A 48 9.64 -9.41 3.32
CA ASN A 48 11.00 -9.96 3.39
C ASN A 48 12.05 -8.94 2.96
N TRP A 49 11.75 -8.09 1.97
CA TRP A 49 12.65 -6.99 1.59
C TRP A 49 12.76 -5.93 2.68
N LEU A 50 11.63 -5.64 3.37
CA LEU A 50 11.54 -4.63 4.40
C LEU A 50 11.92 -5.11 5.82
N GLN A 51 12.28 -6.39 6.00
CA GLN A 51 12.40 -7.00 7.33
C GLN A 51 13.34 -6.26 8.31
N THR A 52 14.38 -5.60 7.80
CA THR A 52 15.34 -4.83 8.61
C THR A 52 14.97 -3.35 8.76
N ARG A 53 13.88 -2.91 8.14
CA ARG A 53 13.47 -1.50 8.06
C ARG A 53 12.09 -1.22 8.66
N ILE A 54 11.26 -2.27 8.81
CA ILE A 54 9.86 -2.10 9.20
C ILE A 54 9.66 -1.82 10.68
N ALA A 55 10.50 -2.40 11.56
CA ALA A 55 10.39 -2.20 13.00
C ALA A 55 10.71 -0.74 13.36
N GLY A 56 9.81 -0.08 14.06
CA GLY A 56 9.91 1.33 14.45
C GLY A 56 9.65 2.32 13.31
N ALA A 57 9.33 1.86 12.09
CA ALA A 57 9.13 2.75 10.96
C ALA A 57 7.80 3.52 11.04
N HIS A 58 7.81 4.76 10.56
CA HIS A 58 6.62 5.51 10.20
C HIS A 58 6.30 5.25 8.73
N CYS A 59 5.13 4.69 8.47
CA CYS A 59 4.72 4.30 7.12
C CYS A 59 3.55 5.14 6.62
N LEU A 60 3.55 5.44 5.31
CA LEU A 60 2.43 6.07 4.60
C LEU A 60 1.95 5.13 3.50
N ASP A 61 0.65 4.92 3.40
CA ASP A 61 0.02 4.24 2.28
C ASP A 61 -0.93 5.22 1.59
N LEU A 62 -0.57 5.61 0.37
CA LEU A 62 -1.32 6.59 -0.42
C LEU A 62 -2.59 6.01 -1.06
N PHE A 63 -2.72 4.68 -1.09
CA PHE A 63 -3.84 3.96 -1.72
C PHE A 63 -4.25 2.76 -0.86
N ALA A 64 -4.63 3.02 0.39
CA ALA A 64 -4.73 2.00 1.44
C ALA A 64 -5.69 0.84 1.12
N GLY A 65 -6.77 1.10 0.41
CA GLY A 65 -7.69 0.06 -0.02
C GLY A 65 -8.14 -0.86 1.11
N THR A 66 -7.80 -2.14 1.03
CA THR A 66 -8.12 -3.12 2.08
C THR A 66 -7.32 -2.95 3.37
N GLY A 67 -6.29 -2.12 3.37
CA GLY A 67 -5.33 -1.98 4.47
C GLY A 67 -4.26 -3.07 4.50
N ALA A 68 -4.09 -3.82 3.42
CA ALA A 68 -3.22 -4.99 3.38
C ALA A 68 -1.77 -4.68 3.75
N LEU A 69 -1.21 -3.60 3.19
CA LEU A 69 0.18 -3.21 3.44
C LEU A 69 0.36 -2.56 4.81
N CYS A 70 -0.54 -1.65 5.16
CA CYS A 70 -0.48 -0.91 6.41
C CYS A 70 -0.69 -1.78 7.65
N LEU A 71 -1.71 -2.62 7.64
CA LEU A 71 -2.00 -3.49 8.80
C LEU A 71 -0.93 -4.58 8.94
N GLU A 72 -0.36 -5.06 7.85
CA GLU A 72 0.81 -5.93 7.87
C GLU A 72 2.03 -5.21 8.45
N SER A 73 2.26 -3.93 8.08
CA SER A 73 3.34 -3.10 8.61
C SER A 73 3.26 -2.96 10.13
N LEU A 74 2.08 -2.60 10.66
CA LEU A 74 1.85 -2.53 12.11
C LEU A 74 2.04 -3.87 12.79
N SER A 75 1.52 -4.95 12.19
CA SER A 75 1.70 -6.30 12.71
C SER A 75 3.16 -6.71 12.82
N ARG A 76 4.04 -6.14 12.00
CA ARG A 76 5.49 -6.40 11.99
C ARG A 76 6.32 -5.36 12.73
N GLY A 77 5.65 -4.50 13.51
CA GLY A 77 6.30 -3.58 14.43
C GLY A 77 6.58 -2.18 13.88
N ALA A 78 5.92 -1.74 12.80
CA ALA A 78 5.92 -0.33 12.46
C ALA A 78 5.35 0.49 13.64
N GLU A 79 5.98 1.62 13.93
CA GLU A 79 5.58 2.48 15.06
C GLU A 79 4.29 3.22 14.76
N ARG A 80 4.11 3.66 13.52
CA ARG A 80 2.94 4.41 13.07
C ARG A 80 2.65 4.15 11.59
N VAL A 81 1.38 4.14 11.25
CA VAL A 81 0.94 4.07 9.86
C VAL A 81 -0.11 5.11 9.58
N VAL A 82 0.05 5.86 8.49
CA VAL A 82 -0.99 6.72 7.91
C VAL A 82 -1.52 6.05 6.65
N MET A 83 -2.84 5.94 6.57
CA MET A 83 -3.58 5.31 5.47
C MET A 83 -4.44 6.35 4.78
N VAL A 84 -4.27 6.52 3.48
CA VAL A 84 -5.10 7.40 2.65
C VAL A 84 -6.04 6.56 1.81
N GLU A 85 -7.35 6.80 1.92
CA GLU A 85 -8.38 6.08 1.17
C GLU A 85 -9.50 7.04 0.74
N MET A 86 -9.77 7.10 -0.54
CA MET A 86 -10.75 8.04 -1.09
C MET A 86 -12.19 7.53 -1.10
N VAL A 87 -12.37 6.21 -1.11
CA VAL A 87 -13.71 5.58 -1.22
C VAL A 87 -14.32 5.43 0.18
N HIS A 88 -15.33 6.21 0.48
CA HIS A 88 -15.99 6.25 1.80
C HIS A 88 -16.34 4.86 2.35
N ALA A 89 -16.95 3.98 1.54
CA ALA A 89 -17.34 2.64 1.99
C ALA A 89 -16.13 1.78 2.35
N VAL A 90 -15.01 1.90 1.60
CA VAL A 90 -13.74 1.21 1.88
C VAL A 90 -13.13 1.75 3.17
N ALA A 91 -13.07 3.08 3.32
CA ALA A 91 -12.57 3.75 4.51
C ALA A 91 -13.37 3.36 5.78
N GLN A 92 -14.70 3.28 5.69
CA GLN A 92 -15.53 2.78 6.80
C GLN A 92 -15.18 1.36 7.20
N LYS A 93 -14.97 0.47 6.21
CA LYS A 93 -14.60 -0.92 6.49
C LYS A 93 -13.21 -1.02 7.10
N LEU A 94 -12.29 -0.20 6.63
CA LEU A 94 -10.94 -0.13 7.16
C LEU A 94 -10.93 0.36 8.62
N ARG A 95 -11.74 1.37 8.99
CA ARG A 95 -11.94 1.80 10.38
C ARG A 95 -12.38 0.64 11.28
N GLN A 96 -13.38 -0.14 10.85
CA GLN A 96 -13.84 -1.32 11.60
C GLN A 96 -12.73 -2.35 11.82
N ASN A 97 -11.87 -2.56 10.81
CA ASN A 97 -10.74 -3.46 10.92
C ASN A 97 -9.67 -2.94 11.89
N ILE A 98 -9.37 -1.64 11.86
CA ILE A 98 -8.45 -0.95 12.77
C ILE A 98 -8.94 -1.11 14.22
N GLU A 99 -10.22 -0.85 14.48
CA GLU A 99 -10.86 -1.03 15.80
C GLU A 99 -10.79 -2.48 16.26
N LYS A 100 -11.15 -3.42 15.39
CA LYS A 100 -11.13 -4.87 15.69
C LYS A 100 -9.73 -5.37 16.06
N LEU A 101 -8.69 -4.80 15.47
CA LEU A 101 -7.30 -5.13 15.77
C LEU A 101 -6.78 -4.41 17.02
N GLY A 102 -7.44 -3.36 17.47
CA GLY A 102 -6.90 -2.46 18.49
C GLY A 102 -5.68 -1.67 17.98
N ALA A 103 -5.64 -1.37 16.68
CA ALA A 103 -4.50 -0.76 16.00
C ALA A 103 -4.44 0.76 16.27
N SER A 104 -4.15 1.17 17.50
CA SER A 104 -4.12 2.59 17.92
C SER A 104 -3.06 3.43 17.20
N ALA A 105 -2.03 2.80 16.62
CA ALA A 105 -0.98 3.46 15.85
C ALA A 105 -1.36 3.67 14.36
N ALA A 106 -2.59 3.33 13.97
CA ALA A 106 -3.12 3.56 12.62
C ALA A 106 -3.91 4.85 12.57
N ALA A 107 -3.57 5.75 11.64
CA ALA A 107 -4.36 6.93 11.29
C ALA A 107 -4.95 6.72 9.88
N LEU A 108 -6.28 6.88 9.74
CA LEU A 108 -6.97 6.81 8.46
C LEU A 108 -7.48 8.19 8.05
N ILE A 109 -7.04 8.64 6.88
CA ILE A 109 -7.43 9.91 6.26
C ILE A 109 -8.28 9.61 5.03
N GLU A 110 -9.52 10.08 5.05
CA GLU A 110 -10.47 9.88 3.95
C GLU A 110 -10.33 11.02 2.93
N THR A 111 -9.47 10.82 1.95
CA THR A 111 -9.19 11.77 0.86
C THR A 111 -8.49 11.04 -0.30
N ASP A 112 -8.30 11.70 -1.42
CA ASP A 112 -7.43 11.18 -2.49
C ASP A 112 -5.95 11.46 -2.21
N ALA A 113 -5.07 10.67 -2.85
CA ALA A 113 -3.62 10.74 -2.66
C ALA A 113 -3.02 12.09 -3.08
N GLU A 114 -3.49 12.65 -4.19
CA GLU A 114 -2.97 13.92 -4.72
C GLU A 114 -3.29 15.08 -3.76
N HIS A 115 -4.52 15.13 -3.25
CA HIS A 115 -4.93 16.12 -2.26
C HIS A 115 -4.15 15.96 -0.94
N TYR A 116 -3.97 14.72 -0.47
CA TYR A 116 -3.18 14.45 0.73
C TYR A 116 -1.74 14.97 0.59
N LEU A 117 -1.10 14.68 -0.54
CA LEU A 117 0.27 15.10 -0.82
C LEU A 117 0.43 16.62 -0.98
N GLN A 118 -0.64 17.39 -1.20
CA GLN A 118 -0.64 18.85 -1.18
C GLN A 118 -0.76 19.43 0.23
N GLY A 119 -1.10 18.63 1.22
CA GLY A 119 -1.23 19.04 2.62
C GLY A 119 0.10 19.31 3.32
N PRO A 120 0.09 19.50 4.65
CA PRO A 120 1.29 19.64 5.47
C PRO A 120 2.16 18.40 5.38
N VAL A 121 3.47 18.58 5.17
CA VAL A 121 4.42 17.48 5.00
C VAL A 121 4.79 16.88 6.35
N GLU A 122 4.68 15.57 6.44
CA GLU A 122 5.24 14.73 7.51
C GLU A 122 6.14 13.68 6.84
N PRO A 123 7.47 13.69 7.05
CA PRO A 123 8.36 12.72 6.39
C PRO A 123 8.22 11.31 6.97
N PHE A 124 8.16 10.30 6.07
CA PHE A 124 8.00 8.89 6.41
C PHE A 124 9.28 8.09 6.12
N ASP A 125 9.45 6.97 6.82
CA ASP A 125 10.53 6.00 6.59
C ASP A 125 10.21 5.09 5.39
N ILE A 126 8.91 4.75 5.22
CA ILE A 126 8.42 3.88 4.15
C ILE A 126 7.14 4.47 3.57
N ILE A 127 7.07 4.58 2.24
CA ILE A 127 5.84 4.97 1.53
C ILE A 127 5.43 3.87 0.57
N PHE A 128 4.13 3.53 0.57
CA PHE A 128 3.51 2.61 -0.38
C PHE A 128 2.74 3.40 -1.44
N VAL A 129 3.01 3.10 -2.71
CA VAL A 129 2.39 3.71 -3.90
C VAL A 129 1.83 2.59 -4.77
N ASP A 130 0.56 2.24 -4.53
CA ASP A 130 -0.17 1.15 -5.20
C ASP A 130 -1.51 1.65 -5.74
N PRO A 131 -1.53 2.57 -6.73
CA PRO A 131 -2.77 3.07 -7.30
C PRO A 131 -3.51 1.97 -8.07
N PRO A 132 -4.84 2.09 -8.22
CA PRO A 132 -5.60 1.23 -9.11
C PRO A 132 -4.97 1.20 -10.51
N PHE A 133 -4.88 0.03 -11.15
CA PHE A 133 -4.20 -0.13 -12.45
C PHE A 133 -4.68 0.85 -13.54
N ARG A 134 -5.95 1.25 -13.51
CA ARG A 134 -6.51 2.26 -14.41
C ARG A 134 -5.97 3.68 -14.16
N ARG A 135 -5.34 3.91 -13.02
CA ARG A 135 -4.74 5.17 -12.60
C ARG A 135 -3.24 5.02 -12.33
N SER A 136 -2.58 4.14 -13.09
CA SER A 136 -1.11 3.98 -13.01
C SER A 136 -0.34 5.24 -13.43
N ASP A 137 -1.01 6.21 -14.07
CA ASP A 137 -0.55 7.58 -14.29
C ASP A 137 -0.18 8.29 -12.99
N LEU A 138 -0.88 8.00 -11.89
CA LEU A 138 -0.61 8.60 -10.58
C LEU A 138 0.76 8.21 -9.99
N ILE A 139 1.37 7.12 -10.44
CA ILE A 139 2.66 6.67 -9.90
C ILE A 139 3.70 7.78 -10.08
N ASP A 140 3.90 8.26 -11.31
CA ASP A 140 4.92 9.26 -11.59
C ASP A 140 4.63 10.58 -10.87
N THR A 141 3.37 11.01 -10.87
CA THR A 141 2.94 12.22 -10.17
C THR A 141 3.20 12.10 -8.66
N CYS A 142 2.85 10.97 -8.04
CA CYS A 142 3.10 10.75 -6.62
C CYS A 142 4.60 10.73 -6.29
N LEU A 143 5.41 10.00 -7.07
CA LEU A 143 6.86 9.92 -6.85
C LEU A 143 7.52 11.28 -6.93
N GLU A 144 7.14 12.10 -7.92
CA GLU A 144 7.66 13.45 -8.09
C GLU A 144 7.30 14.36 -6.92
N VAL A 145 6.03 14.35 -6.48
CA VAL A 145 5.58 15.15 -5.33
C VAL A 145 6.22 14.68 -4.02
N ILE A 146 6.35 13.35 -3.82
CA ILE A 146 7.04 12.79 -2.67
C ILE A 146 8.47 13.31 -2.58
N HIS A 147 9.18 13.29 -3.71
CA HIS A 147 10.55 13.78 -3.80
C HIS A 147 10.65 15.29 -3.58
N GLN A 148 9.93 16.09 -4.37
CA GLN A 148 10.04 17.55 -4.35
C GLN A 148 9.63 18.16 -3.02
N ARG A 149 8.64 17.59 -2.34
CA ARG A 149 8.13 18.13 -1.08
C ARG A 149 8.76 17.52 0.16
N GLY A 150 9.60 16.48 0.02
CA GLY A 150 10.28 15.84 1.15
C GLY A 150 9.35 14.96 2.00
N TRP A 151 8.40 14.27 1.41
CA TRP A 151 7.53 13.29 2.09
C TRP A 151 8.27 12.04 2.54
N ILE A 152 9.38 11.70 1.89
CA ILE A 152 10.24 10.59 2.27
C ILE A 152 11.47 11.10 3.02
N LYS A 153 11.84 10.45 4.11
CA LYS A 153 13.06 10.75 4.87
C LYS A 153 14.31 10.41 4.03
N PRO A 154 15.46 11.04 4.27
CA PRO A 154 16.73 10.59 3.73
C PRO A 154 16.95 9.10 3.98
N GLY A 155 17.40 8.35 2.98
CA GLY A 155 17.54 6.89 3.04
C GLY A 155 16.23 6.11 3.22
N GLY A 156 15.08 6.76 3.13
CA GLY A 156 13.76 6.13 3.21
C GLY A 156 13.42 5.30 1.99
N TRP A 157 12.40 4.47 2.08
CA TRP A 157 12.07 3.48 1.08
C TRP A 157 10.68 3.67 0.51
N VAL A 158 10.54 3.51 -0.81
CA VAL A 158 9.26 3.61 -1.51
C VAL A 158 8.96 2.30 -2.23
N TYR A 159 7.84 1.67 -1.87
CA TYR A 159 7.28 0.53 -2.59
C TYR A 159 6.34 1.03 -3.68
N ILE A 160 6.45 0.46 -4.88
CA ILE A 160 5.67 0.86 -6.05
C ILE A 160 5.08 -0.40 -6.66
N GLU A 161 3.76 -0.43 -6.85
CA GLU A 161 3.05 -1.48 -7.56
C GLU A 161 2.44 -0.91 -8.84
N ALA A 162 2.60 -1.62 -9.96
CA ALA A 162 2.18 -1.17 -11.28
C ALA A 162 1.74 -2.35 -12.16
N PRO A 163 1.00 -2.14 -13.25
CA PRO A 163 0.84 -3.15 -14.28
C PRO A 163 2.20 -3.61 -14.81
N SER A 164 2.40 -4.93 -14.93
CA SER A 164 3.70 -5.50 -15.36
C SER A 164 4.16 -5.02 -16.73
N GLU A 165 3.21 -4.68 -17.61
CA GLU A 165 3.46 -4.13 -18.95
C GLU A 165 4.08 -2.73 -18.94
N ARG A 166 3.94 -2.00 -17.82
CA ARG A 166 4.57 -0.68 -17.65
C ARG A 166 6.09 -0.78 -17.50
N GLY A 167 6.62 -1.94 -17.09
CA GLY A 167 8.04 -2.11 -16.78
C GLY A 167 8.44 -1.45 -15.45
N GLN A 168 9.69 -1.04 -15.35
CA GLN A 168 10.21 -0.37 -14.17
C GLN A 168 9.73 1.08 -14.11
N PRO A 169 9.42 1.61 -12.92
CA PRO A 169 9.00 3.01 -12.76
C PRO A 169 10.14 3.97 -13.08
N ALA A 170 9.81 5.12 -13.65
CA ALA A 170 10.73 6.26 -13.68
C ALA A 170 10.89 6.80 -12.26
N LEU A 171 12.12 6.80 -11.76
CA LEU A 171 12.42 7.27 -10.41
C LEU A 171 12.89 8.73 -10.44
N PRO A 172 12.59 9.53 -9.42
CA PRO A 172 13.15 10.86 -9.24
C PRO A 172 14.69 10.84 -9.18
N ASP A 173 15.33 11.99 -9.45
CA ASP A 173 16.77 12.13 -9.43
C ASP A 173 17.37 11.70 -8.08
N GLY A 174 18.45 10.92 -8.16
CA GLY A 174 19.16 10.43 -6.98
C GLY A 174 18.53 9.22 -6.29
N TRP A 175 17.32 8.77 -6.70
CA TRP A 175 16.74 7.56 -6.16
C TRP A 175 17.31 6.31 -6.82
N HIS A 176 17.37 5.21 -6.07
CA HIS A 176 17.90 3.93 -6.54
C HIS A 176 16.85 2.84 -6.53
N LEU A 177 16.76 2.06 -7.62
CA LEU A 177 15.92 0.87 -7.68
C LEU A 177 16.63 -0.30 -6.99
N GLU A 178 16.17 -0.65 -5.80
CA GLU A 178 16.78 -1.69 -4.96
C GLU A 178 16.31 -3.09 -5.34
N ARG A 179 15.04 -3.23 -5.63
CA ARG A 179 14.40 -4.51 -5.97
C ARG A 179 13.32 -4.31 -7.01
N SER A 180 13.18 -5.30 -7.88
CA SER A 180 12.13 -5.33 -8.90
C SER A 180 11.75 -6.78 -9.20
N LYS A 181 10.45 -7.07 -9.20
CA LYS A 181 9.90 -8.38 -9.58
C LYS A 181 8.58 -8.24 -10.31
N ILE A 182 8.18 -9.33 -10.98
CA ILE A 182 6.87 -9.46 -11.63
C ILE A 182 6.18 -10.71 -11.08
N ALA A 183 4.89 -10.58 -10.79
CA ALA A 183 4.00 -11.68 -10.41
C ALA A 183 2.71 -11.60 -11.23
N GLY A 184 2.62 -12.37 -12.31
CA GLY A 184 1.51 -12.30 -13.27
C GLY A 184 1.45 -10.91 -13.94
N GLN A 185 0.35 -10.21 -13.76
CA GLN A 185 0.13 -8.87 -14.32
C GLN A 185 0.64 -7.73 -13.43
N VAL A 186 1.30 -8.04 -12.32
CA VAL A 186 1.76 -7.07 -11.33
C VAL A 186 3.28 -6.97 -11.39
N GLY A 187 3.79 -5.78 -11.69
CA GLY A 187 5.16 -5.38 -11.42
C GLY A 187 5.23 -4.71 -10.05
N TYR A 188 6.18 -5.11 -9.21
CA TYR A 188 6.37 -4.52 -7.90
C TYR A 188 7.85 -4.25 -7.64
N HIS A 189 8.09 -3.07 -7.10
CA HIS A 189 9.39 -2.46 -7.05
C HIS A 189 9.64 -1.84 -5.68
N LEU A 190 10.88 -1.80 -5.27
CA LEU A 190 11.32 -1.10 -4.07
C LEU A 190 12.47 -0.18 -4.45
N ALA A 191 12.31 1.09 -4.14
CA ALA A 191 13.29 2.13 -4.38
C ALA A 191 13.72 2.78 -3.05
N SER A 192 14.95 3.29 -2.99
CA SER A 192 15.44 4.10 -1.88
C SER A 192 15.63 5.55 -2.32
N ALA A 193 15.28 6.49 -1.43
CA ALA A 193 15.65 7.89 -1.57
C ALA A 193 17.15 8.08 -1.20
N PRO A 194 17.82 9.13 -1.69
CA PRO A 194 19.18 9.44 -1.28
C PRO A 194 19.27 9.77 0.23
N ASP A 195 20.46 9.58 0.81
CA ASP A 195 20.78 9.91 2.21
C ASP A 195 20.83 11.44 2.45
#